data_f1615af98fd22a3f44d0e8ae35348619
#
_entry.id   f1615af98fd22a3f44d0e8ae35348619
#
_cell.length_a   1.000
_cell.length_b   1.000
_cell.length_c   1.000
_cell.angle_alpha   90.00
_cell.angle_beta   90.00
_cell.angle_gamma   90.00
#
_symmetry.space_group_name_H-M   'P 1'
#
loop_
_entity.id
_entity.type
_entity.pdbx_description
1 polymer ?
#
loop_
_entity_poly.entity_id
_entity_poly.type
_entity_poly.pdbx_seq_one_letter_code
_entity_poly.pdbx_strand_id
1 'polypeptide(L)'
;MRKIISGLLIGLLFMGCAKQETTYTIQGEWEGGDGKVVYLKKDLGDKKYEILDSAIVANGSFKMQKPLGDVDERILEINGSTNIVILDSIPIHVKCITVKKTVKGKEIENVRAEISGSVEQDIFKTMLLAQRDEMLMMLGLSFMGRDENTSAAMQDSLIQMYTAMKEKTVRTID
;
A
#
# COMPACT_ATOMS: atom_id res chain seq x y z
N MET A 1 -37.23 45.34 45.94
CA MET A 1 -37.15 43.96 45.38
C MET A 1 -36.71 44.09 43.94
N ARG A 2 -35.41 44.23 43.70
CA ARG A 2 -34.82 44.29 42.34
C ARG A 2 -33.33 44.18 42.55
N LYS A 3 -32.73 43.00 42.50
CA LYS A 3 -31.28 42.76 42.40
C LYS A 3 -31.06 41.27 42.53
N ILE A 4 -31.25 40.41 41.52
CA ILE A 4 -30.67 39.11 41.35
C ILE A 4 -30.99 38.67 39.90
N ILE A 5 -30.39 39.29 38.90
CA ILE A 5 -30.28 38.68 37.55
C ILE A 5 -29.02 39.32 36.94
N SER A 6 -27.86 38.92 37.33
CA SER A 6 -26.61 39.37 36.69
C SER A 6 -25.45 38.39 36.86
N GLY A 7 -25.73 37.09 36.99
CA GLY A 7 -24.71 36.08 37.26
C GLY A 7 -24.67 34.90 36.30
N LEU A 8 -25.42 34.91 35.19
CA LEU A 8 -25.58 33.69 34.39
C LEU A 8 -25.16 33.83 32.91
N LEU A 9 -24.16 34.62 32.60
CA LEU A 9 -23.77 34.83 31.19
C LEU A 9 -22.25 34.73 30.91
N ILE A 10 -21.46 34.07 31.73
CA ILE A 10 -19.99 33.93 31.51
C ILE A 10 -19.52 32.47 31.41
N GLY A 11 -20.42 31.54 31.18
CA GLY A 11 -20.10 30.08 31.18
C GLY A 11 -19.92 29.39 29.81
N LEU A 12 -19.91 30.11 28.67
CA LEU A 12 -20.08 29.46 27.35
C LEU A 12 -18.98 29.75 26.32
N LEU A 13 -17.76 30.09 26.70
CA LEU A 13 -16.67 30.37 25.74
C LEU A 13 -15.44 29.47 25.86
N PHE A 14 -15.53 28.30 26.49
CA PHE A 14 -14.51 27.28 26.37
C PHE A 14 -14.96 26.16 25.41
N MET A 15 -15.43 26.49 24.22
CA MET A 15 -15.32 25.58 23.10
C MET A 15 -13.84 25.55 22.68
N GLY A 16 -13.03 24.82 23.44
CA GLY A 16 -11.67 24.51 23.06
C GLY A 16 -11.73 23.86 21.68
N CYS A 17 -11.07 24.46 20.68
CA CYS A 17 -10.72 23.77 19.46
C CYS A 17 -9.93 22.49 19.84
N ALA A 18 -10.60 21.37 20.00
CA ALA A 18 -9.96 20.09 20.03
C ALA A 18 -9.25 19.98 18.68
N LYS A 19 -7.93 19.99 18.68
CA LYS A 19 -7.12 19.76 17.50
C LYS A 19 -7.56 18.39 16.99
N GLN A 20 -8.28 18.36 15.88
CA GLN A 20 -8.75 17.12 15.29
C GLN A 20 -7.51 16.35 14.84
N GLU A 21 -7.16 15.32 15.59
CA GLU A 21 -6.03 14.46 15.23
C GLU A 21 -6.35 13.79 13.89
N THR A 22 -5.47 14.00 12.93
CA THR A 22 -5.56 13.34 11.65
C THR A 22 -5.41 11.83 11.89
N THR A 23 -6.28 11.03 11.28
CA THR A 23 -6.24 9.57 11.42
C THR A 23 -5.99 8.92 10.08
N TYR A 24 -5.23 7.82 10.04
CA TYR A 24 -5.25 6.93 8.90
C TYR A 24 -6.43 5.97 8.99
N THR A 25 -6.89 5.50 7.86
CA THR A 25 -7.89 4.44 7.75
C THR A 25 -7.46 3.44 6.69
N ILE A 26 -7.42 2.16 7.06
CA ILE A 26 -7.27 1.04 6.13
C ILE A 26 -8.53 0.22 6.24
N GLN A 27 -9.22 -0.01 5.13
CA GLN A 27 -10.38 -0.88 5.08
C GLN A 27 -10.23 -1.87 3.92
N GLY A 28 -10.58 -3.12 4.18
CA GLY A 28 -10.39 -4.17 3.20
C GLY A 28 -11.52 -5.17 3.14
N GLU A 29 -11.60 -5.80 1.97
CA GLU A 29 -12.51 -6.89 1.66
C GLU A 29 -11.68 -8.15 1.38
N TRP A 30 -12.06 -9.25 2.03
CA TRP A 30 -11.41 -10.55 1.86
C TRP A 30 -12.41 -11.66 2.00
N GLU A 31 -12.99 -12.07 0.89
CA GLU A 31 -13.89 -13.21 0.84
C GLU A 31 -13.15 -14.51 1.24
N GLY A 32 -13.70 -15.25 2.20
CA GLY A 32 -13.06 -16.44 2.77
C GLY A 32 -11.92 -16.17 3.74
N GLY A 33 -11.72 -14.91 4.15
CA GLY A 33 -10.70 -14.50 5.11
C GLY A 33 -11.16 -14.50 6.57
N ASP A 34 -12.40 -14.87 6.87
CA ASP A 34 -12.97 -14.80 8.24
C ASP A 34 -12.10 -15.49 9.28
N GLY A 35 -11.87 -14.79 10.40
CA GLY A 35 -10.98 -15.23 11.47
C GLY A 35 -9.48 -15.05 11.20
N LYS A 36 -9.08 -14.67 9.99
CA LYS A 36 -7.68 -14.31 9.69
C LYS A 36 -7.34 -12.94 10.26
N VAL A 37 -6.05 -12.74 10.56
CA VAL A 37 -5.54 -11.46 11.07
C VAL A 37 -4.73 -10.76 10.00
N VAL A 38 -4.99 -9.47 9.83
CA VAL A 38 -4.20 -8.55 9.00
C VAL A 38 -3.37 -7.69 9.95
N TYR A 39 -2.08 -7.52 9.67
CA TYR A 39 -1.17 -6.74 10.49
C TYR A 39 -0.66 -5.53 9.74
N LEU A 40 -0.62 -4.39 10.41
CA LEU A 40 0.13 -3.21 9.98
C LEU A 40 1.45 -3.16 10.75
N LYS A 41 2.55 -3.13 10.03
CA LYS A 41 3.89 -3.22 10.61
C LYS A 41 4.78 -2.07 10.15
N LYS A 42 5.71 -1.70 11.01
CA LYS A 42 6.86 -0.83 10.68
C LYS A 42 8.10 -1.71 10.50
N ASP A 43 8.84 -1.46 9.43
CA ASP A 43 10.16 -2.07 9.25
C ASP A 43 11.19 -1.31 10.10
N LEU A 44 11.92 -2.04 10.92
CA LEU A 44 13.00 -1.53 11.76
C LEU A 44 14.38 -1.87 11.20
N GLY A 45 14.44 -2.47 10.00
CA GLY A 45 15.66 -3.01 9.43
C GLY A 45 16.05 -4.39 9.99
N ASP A 46 17.03 -5.03 9.39
CA ASP A 46 17.53 -6.35 9.80
C ASP A 46 16.44 -7.43 9.96
N LYS A 47 15.39 -7.37 9.14
CA LYS A 47 14.21 -8.27 9.22
C LYS A 47 13.44 -8.20 10.56
N LYS A 48 13.53 -7.08 11.24
CA LYS A 48 12.78 -6.81 12.47
C LYS A 48 11.57 -5.95 12.14
N TYR A 49 10.44 -6.26 12.74
CA TYR A 49 9.19 -5.57 12.50
C TYR A 49 8.52 -5.23 13.84
N GLU A 50 7.95 -4.03 13.90
CA GLU A 50 7.07 -3.61 14.97
C GLU A 50 5.62 -3.67 14.48
N ILE A 51 4.73 -4.32 15.24
CA ILE A 51 3.29 -4.33 14.93
C ILE A 51 2.68 -3.03 15.46
N LEU A 52 2.22 -2.19 14.54
CA LEU A 52 1.56 -0.93 14.86
C LEU A 52 0.06 -1.10 15.09
N ASP A 53 -0.55 -2.00 14.31
CA ASP A 53 -1.99 -2.27 14.37
C ASP A 53 -2.31 -3.66 13.82
N SER A 54 -3.52 -4.14 14.15
CA SER A 54 -4.04 -5.40 13.60
C SER A 54 -5.56 -5.37 13.53
N ALA A 55 -6.13 -6.11 12.59
CA ALA A 55 -7.56 -6.32 12.49
C ALA A 55 -7.87 -7.78 12.18
N ILE A 56 -8.94 -8.29 12.76
CA ILE A 56 -9.49 -9.61 12.43
C ILE A 56 -10.51 -9.43 11.33
N VAL A 57 -10.42 -10.25 10.29
CA VAL A 57 -11.42 -10.29 9.22
C VAL A 57 -12.71 -10.87 9.77
N ALA A 58 -13.80 -10.15 9.60
CA ALA A 58 -15.14 -10.56 10.00
C ALA A 58 -16.15 -10.22 8.91
N ASN A 59 -16.99 -11.17 8.55
CA ASN A 59 -17.97 -11.05 7.46
C ASN A 59 -17.30 -10.59 6.15
N GLY A 60 -16.12 -11.15 5.84
CA GLY A 60 -15.36 -10.85 4.65
C GLY A 60 -14.73 -9.46 4.61
N SER A 61 -14.65 -8.73 5.73
CA SER A 61 -14.11 -7.37 5.78
C SER A 61 -13.23 -7.12 7.01
N PHE A 62 -12.37 -6.11 6.94
CA PHE A 62 -11.57 -5.63 8.07
C PHE A 62 -11.39 -4.12 8.00
N LYS A 63 -11.14 -3.51 9.16
CA LYS A 63 -10.85 -2.07 9.27
C LYS A 63 -9.80 -1.81 10.35
N MET A 64 -8.85 -0.94 10.04
CA MET A 64 -7.91 -0.33 10.98
C MET A 64 -8.05 1.18 10.92
N GLN A 65 -8.02 1.83 12.08
CA GLN A 65 -8.10 3.30 12.16
C GLN A 65 -7.45 3.76 13.46
N LYS A 66 -6.39 4.57 13.35
CA LYS A 66 -5.70 5.18 14.48
C LYS A 66 -5.20 6.59 14.12
N PRO A 67 -4.77 7.37 15.10
CA PRO A 67 -4.09 8.63 14.83
C PRO A 67 -2.94 8.43 13.83
N LEU A 68 -2.89 9.31 12.85
CA LEU A 68 -1.79 9.35 11.87
C LEU A 68 -0.65 10.11 12.54
N GLY A 69 0.51 9.45 12.62
CA GLY A 69 1.76 10.12 12.89
C GLY A 69 2.27 10.86 11.65
N ASP A 70 3.52 10.67 11.33
CA ASP A 70 4.07 11.14 10.07
C ASP A 70 3.55 10.29 8.91
N VAL A 71 3.37 10.92 7.74
CA VAL A 71 3.13 10.22 6.48
C VAL A 71 4.35 9.34 6.22
N ASP A 72 4.17 8.06 6.13
CA ASP A 72 5.28 7.13 6.03
C ASP A 72 4.87 5.80 5.41
N GLU A 73 5.87 5.09 4.88
CA GLU A 73 5.74 3.75 4.35
C GLU A 73 5.56 2.73 5.48
N ARG A 74 4.61 1.82 5.29
CA ARG A 74 4.34 0.72 6.21
C ARG A 74 4.14 -0.59 5.46
N ILE A 75 4.24 -1.68 6.19
CA ILE A 75 4.00 -3.03 5.67
C ILE A 75 2.63 -3.49 6.13
N LEU A 76 1.76 -3.79 5.17
CA LEU A 76 0.49 -4.47 5.40
C LEU A 76 0.69 -5.97 5.12
N GLU A 77 0.68 -6.78 6.17
CA GLU A 77 0.81 -8.23 6.05
C GLU A 77 -0.56 -8.89 6.04
N ILE A 78 -0.82 -9.66 4.98
CA ILE A 78 -2.08 -10.38 4.76
C ILE A 78 -1.73 -11.82 4.42
N ASN A 79 -2.12 -12.75 5.29
CA ASN A 79 -1.83 -14.19 5.12
C ASN A 79 -0.35 -14.50 4.80
N GLY A 80 0.58 -13.82 5.47
CA GLY A 80 2.02 -13.96 5.26
C GLY A 80 2.56 -13.24 4.01
N SER A 81 1.71 -12.66 3.17
CA SER A 81 2.14 -11.81 2.06
C SER A 81 2.32 -10.37 2.55
N THR A 82 3.44 -9.75 2.19
CA THR A 82 3.78 -8.38 2.56
C THR A 82 3.45 -7.43 1.40
N ASN A 83 2.76 -6.34 1.72
CA ASN A 83 2.40 -5.28 0.78
C ASN A 83 2.82 -3.94 1.38
N ILE A 84 3.37 -3.05 0.58
CA ILE A 84 3.74 -1.72 1.02
C ILE A 84 2.53 -0.80 0.89
N VAL A 85 2.25 -0.03 1.94
CA VAL A 85 1.20 0.98 2.00
C VAL A 85 1.79 2.31 2.45
N ILE A 86 1.35 3.39 1.83
CA ILE A 86 1.68 4.75 2.26
C ILE A 86 0.51 5.26 3.11
N LEU A 87 0.76 5.48 4.40
CA LEU A 87 -0.27 6.00 5.30
C LEU A 87 -0.34 7.52 5.19
N ASP A 88 -1.53 8.00 4.88
CA ASP A 88 -1.91 9.40 4.93
C ASP A 88 -3.33 9.56 5.51
N SER A 89 -3.93 10.74 5.38
CA SER A 89 -5.28 11.02 5.86
C SER A 89 -6.40 10.48 4.95
N ILE A 90 -6.03 10.00 3.76
CA ILE A 90 -6.98 9.46 2.78
C ILE A 90 -7.15 7.96 3.04
N PRO A 91 -8.39 7.45 3.10
CA PRO A 91 -8.61 6.04 3.34
C PRO A 91 -7.98 5.14 2.28
N ILE A 92 -7.26 4.13 2.73
CA ILE A 92 -6.71 3.06 1.90
C ILE A 92 -7.73 1.94 1.78
N HIS A 93 -8.00 1.52 0.55
CA HIS A 93 -8.87 0.41 0.23
C HIS A 93 -8.04 -0.80 -0.21
N VAL A 94 -8.35 -1.96 0.36
CA VAL A 94 -7.64 -3.21 0.10
C VAL A 94 -8.63 -4.26 -0.36
N LYS A 95 -8.43 -4.79 -1.57
CA LYS A 95 -9.18 -5.94 -2.06
C LYS A 95 -8.29 -7.16 -2.08
N CYS A 96 -8.62 -8.16 -1.27
CA CYS A 96 -7.88 -9.41 -1.17
C CYS A 96 -8.49 -10.47 -2.09
N ILE A 97 -7.66 -11.06 -2.93
CA ILE A 97 -8.04 -12.11 -3.88
C ILE A 97 -7.27 -13.37 -3.50
N THR A 98 -7.99 -14.42 -3.12
CA THR A 98 -7.39 -15.73 -2.83
C THR A 98 -7.07 -16.44 -4.14
N VAL A 99 -5.80 -16.76 -4.36
CA VAL A 99 -5.31 -17.47 -5.54
C VAL A 99 -4.81 -18.85 -5.12
N LYS A 100 -5.45 -19.90 -5.62
CA LYS A 100 -5.01 -21.28 -5.41
C LYS A 100 -3.98 -21.67 -6.46
N LYS A 101 -2.85 -22.22 -6.03
CA LYS A 101 -1.81 -22.74 -6.90
C LYS A 101 -1.43 -24.17 -6.46
N THR A 102 -1.27 -25.05 -7.42
CA THR A 102 -0.74 -26.38 -7.14
C THR A 102 0.78 -26.38 -7.35
N VAL A 103 1.53 -26.59 -6.28
CA VAL A 103 3.00 -26.69 -6.30
C VAL A 103 3.40 -28.07 -5.81
N LYS A 104 4.07 -28.85 -6.65
CA LYS A 104 4.50 -30.24 -6.34
C LYS A 104 3.36 -31.12 -5.83
N GLY A 105 2.15 -31.00 -6.42
CA GLY A 105 0.97 -31.78 -6.05
C GLY A 105 0.26 -31.33 -4.76
N LYS A 106 0.69 -30.23 -4.15
CA LYS A 106 0.00 -29.62 -2.99
C LYS A 106 -0.69 -28.33 -3.39
N GLU A 107 -1.95 -28.18 -3.01
CA GLU A 107 -2.62 -26.87 -3.12
C GLU A 107 -2.04 -25.89 -2.10
N ILE A 108 -1.64 -24.73 -2.57
CA ILE A 108 -1.18 -23.61 -1.78
C ILE A 108 -2.12 -22.44 -2.05
N GLU A 109 -2.69 -21.87 -0.99
CA GLU A 109 -3.48 -20.65 -1.07
C GLU A 109 -2.57 -19.44 -0.83
N ASN A 110 -2.50 -18.56 -1.82
CA ASN A 110 -1.85 -17.27 -1.69
C ASN A 110 -2.92 -16.17 -1.74
N VAL A 111 -2.68 -15.09 -1.04
CA VAL A 111 -3.54 -13.90 -1.10
C VAL A 111 -2.80 -12.81 -1.85
N ARG A 112 -3.44 -12.30 -2.89
CA ARG A 112 -3.02 -11.10 -3.60
C ARG A 112 -3.85 -9.94 -3.10
N ALA A 113 -3.20 -8.85 -2.68
CA ALA A 113 -3.87 -7.61 -2.32
C ALA A 113 -3.80 -6.60 -3.48
N GLU A 114 -4.93 -6.01 -3.81
CA GLU A 114 -5.04 -4.84 -4.68
C GLU A 114 -5.30 -3.64 -3.77
N ILE A 115 -4.35 -2.69 -3.75
CA ILE A 115 -4.36 -1.55 -2.84
C ILE A 115 -4.58 -0.29 -3.66
N SER A 116 -5.48 0.58 -3.18
CA SER A 116 -5.82 1.86 -3.78
C SER A 116 -6.26 2.85 -2.71
N GLY A 117 -6.38 4.12 -3.06
CA GLY A 117 -6.95 5.13 -2.16
C GLY A 117 -6.29 6.49 -2.30
N SER A 118 -5.06 6.67 -1.85
CA SER A 118 -4.39 7.97 -1.94
C SER A 118 -3.60 8.13 -3.23
N VAL A 119 -3.36 9.39 -3.59
CA VAL A 119 -2.50 9.74 -4.73
C VAL A 119 -1.07 9.23 -4.50
N GLU A 120 -0.57 9.35 -3.27
CA GLU A 120 0.74 8.88 -2.84
C GLU A 120 0.88 7.36 -3.04
N GLN A 121 -0.16 6.60 -2.70
CA GLN A 121 -0.20 5.16 -2.92
C GLN A 121 -0.17 4.81 -4.42
N ASP A 122 -0.90 5.55 -5.24
CA ASP A 122 -0.95 5.31 -6.68
C ASP A 122 0.38 5.68 -7.36
N ILE A 123 1.02 6.78 -6.96
CA ILE A 123 2.37 7.16 -7.40
C ILE A 123 3.37 6.07 -6.99
N PHE A 124 3.35 5.64 -5.74
CA PHE A 124 4.24 4.60 -5.24
C PHE A 124 4.09 3.29 -6.04
N LYS A 125 2.85 2.86 -6.27
CA LYS A 125 2.55 1.69 -7.10
C LYS A 125 3.09 1.84 -8.52
N THR A 126 2.92 3.01 -9.13
CA THR A 126 3.42 3.31 -10.48
C THR A 126 4.95 3.22 -10.52
N MET A 127 5.64 3.78 -9.53
CA MET A 127 7.09 3.67 -9.40
C MET A 127 7.57 2.23 -9.28
N LEU A 128 6.92 1.42 -8.42
CA LEU A 128 7.27 -0.01 -8.26
C LEU A 128 7.10 -0.79 -9.56
N LEU A 129 6.02 -0.53 -10.31
CA LEU A 129 5.78 -1.17 -11.60
C LEU A 129 6.85 -0.77 -12.61
N ALA A 130 7.23 0.50 -12.66
CA ALA A 130 8.28 1.01 -13.53
C ALA A 130 9.65 0.37 -13.21
N GLN A 131 10.02 0.31 -11.94
CA GLN A 131 11.27 -0.33 -11.49
C GLN A 131 11.29 -1.84 -11.83
N ARG A 132 10.17 -2.53 -11.63
CA ARG A 132 10.05 -3.95 -12.02
C ARG A 132 10.26 -4.13 -13.52
N ASP A 133 9.61 -3.32 -14.32
CA ASP A 133 9.68 -3.43 -15.79
C ASP A 133 11.09 -3.08 -16.29
N GLU A 134 11.77 -2.11 -15.68
CA GLU A 134 13.18 -1.82 -15.94
C GLU A 134 14.08 -3.00 -15.58
N MET A 135 13.90 -3.61 -14.41
CA MET A 135 14.67 -4.78 -13.99
C MET A 135 14.47 -5.98 -14.94
N LEU A 136 13.23 -6.27 -15.34
CA LEU A 136 12.93 -7.36 -16.27
C LEU A 136 13.58 -7.13 -17.64
N MET A 137 13.59 -5.88 -18.12
CA MET A 137 14.24 -5.51 -19.36
C MET A 137 15.76 -5.68 -19.27
N MET A 138 16.39 -5.22 -18.18
CA MET A 138 17.83 -5.39 -17.92
C MET A 138 18.23 -6.85 -17.87
N LEU A 139 17.41 -7.70 -17.23
CA LEU A 139 17.59 -9.15 -17.23
C LEU A 139 17.51 -9.72 -18.65
N GLY A 140 16.50 -9.34 -19.43
CA GLY A 140 16.33 -9.75 -20.83
C GLY A 140 17.53 -9.42 -21.68
N LEU A 141 18.02 -8.16 -21.61
CA LEU A 141 19.22 -7.70 -22.31
C LEU A 141 20.48 -8.49 -21.87
N SER A 142 20.62 -8.77 -20.57
CA SER A 142 21.75 -9.55 -20.05
C SER A 142 21.75 -10.99 -20.56
N PHE A 143 20.59 -11.64 -20.66
CA PHE A 143 20.48 -12.99 -21.23
C PHE A 143 20.81 -13.00 -22.72
N MET A 144 20.31 -12.03 -23.47
CA MET A 144 20.57 -11.94 -24.90
C MET A 144 22.02 -11.57 -25.24
N GLY A 145 22.67 -10.72 -24.44
CA GLY A 145 24.09 -10.40 -24.63
C GLY A 145 25.04 -11.60 -24.37
N ARG A 146 24.52 -12.69 -23.77
CA ARG A 146 25.28 -13.93 -23.54
C ARG A 146 25.00 -14.99 -24.60
N ASP A 147 23.97 -14.82 -25.42
CA ASP A 147 23.63 -15.77 -26.48
C ASP A 147 24.33 -15.33 -27.78
N GLU A 148 25.32 -16.13 -28.21
CA GLU A 148 26.08 -15.91 -29.45
C GLU A 148 25.20 -15.88 -30.70
N ASN A 149 23.96 -16.37 -30.61
CA ASN A 149 23.00 -16.40 -31.73
C ASN A 149 22.12 -15.12 -31.76
N THR A 150 22.24 -14.22 -30.80
CA THR A 150 21.43 -12.99 -30.79
C THR A 150 21.94 -12.03 -31.87
N SER A 151 21.11 -11.78 -32.88
CA SER A 151 21.45 -10.85 -33.97
C SER A 151 21.51 -9.39 -33.47
N ALA A 152 22.38 -8.59 -34.10
CA ALA A 152 22.46 -7.16 -33.82
C ALA A 152 21.10 -6.46 -33.98
N ALA A 153 20.28 -6.86 -34.98
CA ALA A 153 18.94 -6.31 -35.17
C ALA A 153 17.99 -6.58 -33.97
N MET A 154 18.16 -7.71 -33.30
CA MET A 154 17.36 -8.05 -32.11
C MET A 154 17.79 -7.21 -30.90
N GLN A 155 19.10 -6.96 -30.75
CA GLN A 155 19.63 -6.10 -29.71
C GLN A 155 19.14 -4.65 -29.92
N ASP A 156 19.18 -4.11 -31.12
CA ASP A 156 18.69 -2.78 -31.46
C ASP A 156 17.19 -2.63 -31.17
N SER A 157 16.39 -3.65 -31.52
CA SER A 157 14.96 -3.67 -31.24
C SER A 157 14.66 -3.57 -29.76
N LEU A 158 15.40 -4.27 -28.91
CA LEU A 158 15.25 -4.24 -27.47
C LEU A 158 15.65 -2.90 -26.84
N ILE A 159 16.74 -2.31 -27.33
CA ILE A 159 17.17 -0.98 -26.89
C ILE A 159 16.10 0.05 -27.22
N GLN A 160 15.47 -0.03 -28.41
CA GLN A 160 14.37 0.84 -28.78
C GLN A 160 13.14 0.65 -27.88
N MET A 161 12.78 -0.60 -27.57
CA MET A 161 11.68 -0.89 -26.65
C MET A 161 11.95 -0.34 -25.25
N TYR A 162 13.17 -0.49 -24.74
CA TYR A 162 13.59 0.04 -23.45
C TYR A 162 13.49 1.57 -23.40
N THR A 163 13.97 2.23 -24.45
CA THR A 163 13.91 3.70 -24.54
C THR A 163 12.46 4.19 -24.56
N ALA A 164 11.59 3.55 -25.35
CA ALA A 164 10.18 3.90 -25.42
C ALA A 164 9.45 3.67 -24.08
N MET A 165 9.78 2.62 -23.34
CA MET A 165 9.24 2.39 -22.01
C MET A 165 9.66 3.46 -21.01
N LYS A 166 10.94 3.85 -20.99
CA LYS A 166 11.45 4.92 -20.13
C LYS A 166 10.72 6.23 -20.36
N GLU A 167 10.55 6.63 -21.61
CA GLU A 167 9.80 7.83 -21.98
C GLU A 167 8.35 7.80 -21.51
N LYS A 168 7.69 6.64 -21.63
CA LYS A 168 6.32 6.46 -21.16
C LYS A 168 6.22 6.61 -19.64
N THR A 169 7.15 6.04 -18.89
CA THR A 169 7.18 6.11 -17.42
C THR A 169 7.35 7.54 -16.92
N VAL A 170 8.27 8.31 -17.53
CA VAL A 170 8.49 9.72 -17.18
C VAL A 170 7.21 10.54 -17.40
N ARG A 171 6.50 10.36 -18.51
CA ARG A 171 5.25 11.09 -18.80
C ARG A 171 4.07 10.71 -17.88
N THR A 172 4.16 9.62 -17.16
CA THR A 172 3.08 9.18 -16.25
C THR A 172 3.27 9.75 -14.84
N ILE A 173 4.48 10.22 -14.53
CA ILE A 173 4.83 10.77 -13.21
C ILE A 173 4.72 12.31 -13.20
N ASP A 174 4.84 12.96 -14.37
CA ASP A 174 4.58 14.40 -14.56
C ASP A 174 3.07 14.69 -14.65
#